data_4e096f6fa85151cb32a784c1152fde81
#
_entry.id   4e096f6fa85151cb32a784c1152fde81
#
_cell.length_a   1.000
_cell.length_b   1.000
_cell.length_c   1.000
_cell.angle_alpha   90.00
_cell.angle_beta   90.00
_cell.angle_gamma   90.00
#
_symmetry.space_group_name_H-M   'P 1'
#
loop_
_entity.id
_entity.type
_entity.pdbx_description
1 polymer ?
#
loop_
_entity_poly.entity_id
_entity_poly.type
_entity_poly.pdbx_seq_one_letter_code
_entity_poly.pdbx_strand_id
1 'polypeptide(L)'
;MDRCKGSLRYLRPVWAVGATVALLAAACGSGEDPQPDVTMSPGATPRIDPARIDRVRHDLPDGYEVANLTGPVRPPALWGFGTQWSAEPPQCGVLADPAVDPASAKGWSGSGTGGIVYVVVAESTAGLDPEVAASCGQWTLSAGQANGTVTMTAAPPIKNAETIAMATVTTTVVEGGTETHSHADTVTAYLDGHAAFVSVVTDPGSPHPQLDAAFANELMVKTAAALRG
;
A
#
# COMPACT_ATOMS: atom_id res chain seq x y z
N MET A 1 -24.22 -49.50 -17.38
CA MET A 1 -23.61 -50.08 -18.60
C MET A 1 -22.33 -49.31 -18.79
N ASP A 2 -21.12 -49.72 -18.61
CA ASP A 2 -20.36 -50.91 -18.21
C ASP A 2 -19.05 -50.36 -17.65
N ARG A 3 -18.69 -50.70 -16.56
CA ARG A 3 -17.63 -51.51 -15.93
C ARG A 3 -16.51 -51.96 -16.89
N CYS A 4 -15.27 -51.58 -16.61
CA CYS A 4 -14.13 -52.50 -16.70
C CYS A 4 -13.05 -52.15 -15.64
N LYS A 5 -12.92 -53.10 -14.78
CA LYS A 5 -11.87 -53.44 -13.82
C LYS A 5 -10.68 -54.10 -14.48
N GLY A 6 -9.53 -54.01 -13.86
CA GLY A 6 -8.33 -54.88 -14.11
C GLY A 6 -7.18 -54.32 -13.30
N SER A 7 -6.87 -54.69 -12.14
CA SER A 7 -6.42 -55.92 -11.47
C SER A 7 -4.96 -56.33 -11.77
N LEU A 8 -4.13 -56.16 -10.76
CA LEU A 8 -3.05 -57.01 -10.17
C LEU A 8 -1.97 -57.63 -11.05
N ARG A 9 -0.73 -57.50 -10.56
CA ARG A 9 0.18 -58.60 -10.08
C ARG A 9 1.59 -58.06 -9.87
N TYR A 10 2.08 -58.02 -8.63
CA TYR A 10 2.97 -58.97 -7.94
C TYR A 10 4.16 -59.45 -8.79
N LEU A 11 5.37 -59.16 -8.28
CA LEU A 11 6.49 -60.15 -8.14
C LEU A 11 7.68 -59.52 -7.40
N ARG A 12 7.98 -60.03 -6.18
CA ARG A 12 9.30 -60.09 -5.54
C ARG A 12 10.00 -61.35 -6.05
N PRO A 13 11.33 -61.48 -6.00
CA PRO A 13 12.12 -61.90 -4.83
C PRO A 13 13.53 -61.26 -4.76
N VAL A 14 14.13 -61.01 -3.60
CA VAL A 14 14.87 -61.85 -2.63
C VAL A 14 16.32 -62.22 -3.06
N TRP A 15 17.23 -61.95 -2.10
CA TRP A 15 18.59 -62.48 -1.81
C TRP A 15 19.79 -61.81 -2.48
N ALA A 16 20.67 -61.18 -1.70
CA ALA A 16 21.95 -61.83 -1.32
C ALA A 16 22.67 -61.05 -0.21
N VAL A 17 23.05 -61.81 0.78
CA VAL A 17 23.89 -61.52 1.95
C VAL A 17 25.34 -61.39 1.47
N GLY A 18 26.06 -60.38 2.00
CA GLY A 18 27.50 -60.24 1.86
C GLY A 18 28.06 -59.49 3.06
N ALA A 19 28.46 -60.25 4.09
CA ALA A 19 29.20 -59.76 5.23
C ALA A 19 30.70 -59.70 4.85
N THR A 20 31.34 -58.57 5.14
CA THR A 20 32.79 -58.48 5.32
C THR A 20 33.15 -57.53 6.45
N VAL A 21 33.98 -58.05 7.32
CA VAL A 21 34.44 -57.58 8.62
C VAL A 21 35.62 -56.63 8.47
N ALA A 22 35.67 -55.62 9.37
CA ALA A 22 36.80 -55.00 10.06
C ALA A 22 37.78 -54.12 9.29
N LEU A 23 37.96 -52.90 9.80
CA LEU A 23 39.20 -52.54 10.51
C LEU A 23 39.01 -51.17 11.18
N LEU A 24 39.17 -51.14 12.49
CA LEU A 24 39.28 -49.95 13.34
C LEU A 24 40.58 -49.23 13.01
N ALA A 25 40.48 -47.96 12.66
CA ALA A 25 41.56 -47.00 12.80
C ALA A 25 41.00 -45.77 13.52
N ALA A 26 41.32 -45.65 14.79
CA ALA A 26 41.11 -44.47 15.60
C ALA A 26 42.09 -43.39 15.12
N ALA A 27 41.57 -42.35 14.45
CA ALA A 27 42.26 -41.08 14.26
C ALA A 27 41.50 -40.02 15.02
N CYS A 28 42.05 -39.58 16.15
CA CYS A 28 41.68 -38.33 16.80
C CYS A 28 42.04 -37.19 15.83
N GLY A 29 41.06 -36.69 15.11
CA GLY A 29 41.13 -35.46 14.39
C GLY A 29 40.17 -34.49 15.05
N SER A 30 40.70 -33.38 15.54
CA SER A 30 39.93 -32.22 16.02
C SER A 30 38.97 -31.80 14.94
N GLY A 31 37.70 -32.19 15.12
CA GLY A 31 36.61 -31.74 14.24
C GLY A 31 36.30 -30.27 14.55
N GLU A 32 36.78 -29.41 13.68
CA GLU A 32 36.13 -28.11 13.46
C GLU A 32 34.75 -28.43 12.89
N ASP A 33 33.72 -28.16 13.67
CA ASP A 33 32.35 -28.17 13.19
C ASP A 33 32.26 -27.22 11.97
N PRO A 34 31.79 -27.66 10.80
CA PRO A 34 31.50 -26.77 9.73
C PRO A 34 30.34 -25.88 10.19
N GLN A 35 30.68 -24.64 10.57
CA GLN A 35 29.72 -23.58 10.77
C GLN A 35 28.86 -23.52 9.49
N PRO A 36 27.53 -23.63 9.60
CA PRO A 36 26.69 -23.47 8.42
C PRO A 36 26.98 -22.08 7.83
N ASP A 37 27.55 -22.08 6.64
CA ASP A 37 27.68 -20.89 5.81
C ASP A 37 26.26 -20.34 5.63
N VAL A 38 25.90 -19.34 6.44
CA VAL A 38 24.71 -18.54 6.22
C VAL A 38 25.00 -17.72 4.95
N THR A 39 24.81 -18.38 3.81
CA THR A 39 24.74 -17.70 2.54
C THR A 39 23.60 -16.69 2.65
N MET A 40 23.93 -15.45 3.01
CA MET A 40 23.01 -14.35 2.93
C MET A 40 22.58 -14.24 1.46
N SER A 41 21.39 -14.73 1.19
CA SER A 41 20.74 -14.56 -0.12
C SER A 41 20.73 -13.07 -0.44
N PRO A 42 21.27 -12.62 -1.59
CA PRO A 42 21.29 -11.21 -1.91
C PRO A 42 19.85 -10.70 -1.95
N GLY A 43 19.48 -9.87 -0.97
CA GLY A 43 18.40 -8.90 -0.98
C GLY A 43 17.11 -9.31 -1.67
N ALA A 44 16.35 -10.27 -1.10
CA ALA A 44 14.94 -10.36 -1.44
C ALA A 44 14.29 -9.02 -1.05
N THR A 45 13.69 -8.32 -2.02
CA THR A 45 12.87 -7.13 -1.74
C THR A 45 11.84 -7.53 -0.69
N PRO A 46 11.70 -6.79 0.42
CA PRO A 46 10.73 -7.13 1.45
C PRO A 46 9.33 -7.20 0.82
N ARG A 47 8.69 -8.36 0.92
CA ARG A 47 7.33 -8.55 0.39
C ARG A 47 6.37 -7.66 1.16
N ILE A 48 5.52 -6.95 0.44
CA ILE A 48 4.46 -6.13 1.04
C ILE A 48 3.42 -7.03 1.71
N ASP A 49 3.11 -6.73 2.96
CA ASP A 49 2.05 -7.39 3.75
C ASP A 49 0.97 -6.36 4.13
N PRO A 50 -0.16 -6.30 3.38
CA PRO A 50 -1.24 -5.37 3.65
C PRO A 50 -1.88 -5.50 5.04
N ALA A 51 -1.75 -6.65 5.72
CA ALA A 51 -2.29 -6.82 7.06
C ALA A 51 -1.56 -5.98 8.13
N ARG A 52 -0.36 -5.52 7.82
CA ARG A 52 0.45 -4.68 8.73
C ARG A 52 0.06 -3.21 8.72
N ILE A 53 -0.86 -2.78 7.86
CA ILE A 53 -1.31 -1.39 7.79
C ILE A 53 -1.88 -0.87 9.12
N ASP A 54 -2.40 -1.79 9.94
CA ASP A 54 -2.95 -1.44 11.25
C ASP A 54 -1.90 -0.98 12.28
N ARG A 55 -0.61 -1.26 12.04
CA ARG A 55 0.47 -0.90 12.94
C ARG A 55 0.67 0.62 13.06
N VAL A 56 0.34 1.37 12.01
CA VAL A 56 0.51 2.82 12.01
C VAL A 56 -0.66 3.59 12.62
N ARG A 57 -1.69 2.93 13.14
CA ARG A 57 -2.79 3.56 13.88
C ARG A 57 -2.31 4.28 15.13
N HIS A 58 -1.22 3.80 15.73
CA HIS A 58 -0.63 4.39 16.94
C HIS A 58 0.15 5.68 16.66
N ASP A 59 0.35 6.02 15.39
CA ASP A 59 1.02 7.24 14.97
C ASP A 59 0.06 8.44 14.82
N LEU A 60 -1.24 8.22 15.04
CA LEU A 60 -2.22 9.30 15.11
C LEU A 60 -2.06 10.10 16.40
N PRO A 61 -2.37 11.40 16.38
CA PRO A 61 -2.43 12.20 17.60
C PRO A 61 -3.46 11.66 18.59
N ASP A 62 -3.28 12.00 19.86
CA ASP A 62 -4.23 11.64 20.91
C ASP A 62 -5.64 12.15 20.62
N GLY A 63 -6.65 11.35 20.94
CA GLY A 63 -8.06 11.71 20.77
C GLY A 63 -8.64 11.41 19.39
N TYR A 64 -7.88 10.74 18.51
CA TYR A 64 -8.42 10.27 17.24
C TYR A 64 -9.22 8.98 17.42
N GLU A 65 -10.42 8.94 16.84
CA GLU A 65 -11.25 7.73 16.74
C GLU A 65 -10.93 7.01 15.43
N VAL A 66 -10.63 5.70 15.53
CA VAL A 66 -10.21 4.89 14.38
C VAL A 66 -11.30 3.90 13.98
N ALA A 67 -11.58 3.85 12.68
CA ALA A 67 -12.51 2.89 12.08
C ALA A 67 -11.87 2.14 10.89
N ASN A 68 -12.23 0.87 10.71
CA ASN A 68 -11.85 0.14 9.51
C ASN A 68 -12.63 0.67 8.31
N LEU A 69 -11.94 0.82 7.17
CA LEU A 69 -12.60 1.14 5.92
C LEU A 69 -13.26 -0.11 5.34
N THR A 70 -14.47 0.05 4.84
CA THR A 70 -15.25 -0.99 4.17
C THR A 70 -15.46 -0.61 2.71
N GLY A 71 -15.06 -1.50 1.79
CA GLY A 71 -15.17 -1.28 0.36
C GLY A 71 -14.02 -0.44 -0.22
N PRO A 72 -14.07 -0.21 -1.54
CA PRO A 72 -13.04 0.53 -2.25
C PRO A 72 -13.07 2.01 -1.88
N VAL A 73 -11.92 2.52 -1.44
CA VAL A 73 -11.73 3.94 -1.13
C VAL A 73 -10.68 4.49 -2.08
N ARG A 74 -10.98 5.61 -2.70
CA ARG A 74 -10.13 6.30 -3.68
C ARG A 74 -9.94 7.76 -3.29
N PRO A 75 -8.76 8.34 -3.46
CA PRO A 75 -8.50 9.73 -3.06
C PRO A 75 -9.53 10.74 -3.55
N PRO A 76 -9.98 10.76 -4.82
CA PRO A 76 -10.98 11.74 -5.25
C PRO A 76 -12.30 11.67 -4.49
N ALA A 77 -12.72 10.48 -4.06
CA ALA A 77 -13.93 10.34 -3.25
C ALA A 77 -13.74 10.95 -1.86
N LEU A 78 -12.54 10.86 -1.29
CA LEU A 78 -12.19 11.48 0.00
C LEU A 78 -12.12 13.01 -0.09
N TRP A 79 -11.77 13.54 -1.26
CA TRP A 79 -11.69 14.99 -1.53
C TRP A 79 -13.05 15.63 -1.80
N GLY A 80 -14.15 14.83 -1.85
CA GLY A 80 -15.50 15.30 -2.06
C GLY A 80 -16.06 15.15 -3.48
N PHE A 81 -15.33 14.48 -4.40
CA PHE A 81 -15.76 14.31 -5.79
C PHE A 81 -16.64 13.08 -6.06
N GLY A 82 -16.75 12.16 -5.09
CA GLY A 82 -17.50 10.93 -5.27
C GLY A 82 -16.85 9.99 -6.29
N THR A 83 -17.68 9.28 -7.08
CA THR A 83 -17.22 8.27 -8.04
C THR A 83 -17.27 8.72 -9.51
N GLN A 84 -17.94 9.82 -9.78
CA GLN A 84 -18.11 10.37 -11.15
C GLN A 84 -17.47 11.75 -11.21
N TRP A 85 -16.23 11.80 -11.59
CA TRP A 85 -15.44 13.02 -11.71
C TRP A 85 -14.65 13.02 -13.01
N SER A 86 -14.17 14.19 -13.40
CA SER A 86 -13.26 14.37 -14.53
C SER A 86 -12.08 15.24 -14.13
N ALA A 87 -10.94 15.00 -14.78
CA ALA A 87 -9.71 15.78 -14.62
C ALA A 87 -9.46 16.63 -15.88
N GLU A 88 -8.85 17.79 -15.70
CA GLU A 88 -8.37 18.64 -16.79
C GLU A 88 -6.94 19.09 -16.48
N PRO A 89 -5.93 18.64 -17.27
CA PRO A 89 -6.06 17.73 -18.41
C PRO A 89 -6.36 16.27 -17.97
N PRO A 90 -7.06 15.47 -18.82
CA PRO A 90 -7.57 14.14 -18.42
C PRO A 90 -6.51 13.15 -17.97
N GLN A 91 -5.32 13.18 -18.57
CA GLN A 91 -4.21 12.26 -18.23
C GLN A 91 -3.73 12.42 -16.79
N CYS A 92 -3.91 13.60 -16.17
CA CYS A 92 -3.47 13.84 -14.81
C CYS A 92 -4.34 13.12 -13.76
N GLY A 93 -5.55 12.73 -14.13
CA GLY A 93 -6.46 12.02 -13.23
C GLY A 93 -5.91 10.70 -12.69
N VAL A 94 -5.03 10.01 -13.44
CA VAL A 94 -4.43 8.74 -13.00
C VAL A 94 -3.52 8.90 -11.78
N LEU A 95 -3.01 10.10 -11.51
CA LEU A 95 -2.19 10.39 -10.33
C LEU A 95 -3.03 10.38 -9.05
N ALA A 96 -4.30 10.79 -9.14
CA ALA A 96 -5.24 10.77 -8.01
C ALA A 96 -5.91 9.41 -7.83
N ASP A 97 -6.04 8.63 -8.90
CA ASP A 97 -6.77 7.37 -8.90
C ASP A 97 -5.95 6.25 -9.55
N PRO A 98 -4.90 5.78 -8.85
CA PRO A 98 -4.06 4.71 -9.36
C PRO A 98 -4.87 3.45 -9.63
N ALA A 99 -4.50 2.71 -10.68
CA ALA A 99 -5.14 1.45 -11.04
C ALA A 99 -4.84 0.37 -9.99
N VAL A 100 -5.78 0.13 -9.10
CA VAL A 100 -5.69 -0.87 -8.03
C VAL A 100 -6.83 -1.87 -8.12
N ASP A 101 -6.59 -3.09 -7.61
CA ASP A 101 -7.66 -4.04 -7.36
C ASP A 101 -8.47 -3.63 -6.11
N PRO A 102 -9.72 -3.17 -6.27
CA PRO A 102 -10.54 -2.72 -5.15
C PRO A 102 -10.88 -3.85 -4.16
N ALA A 103 -10.84 -5.12 -4.59
CA ALA A 103 -11.11 -6.26 -3.72
C ALA A 103 -9.96 -6.56 -2.75
N SER A 104 -8.73 -6.15 -3.10
CA SER A 104 -7.54 -6.31 -2.27
C SER A 104 -7.36 -5.19 -1.24
N ALA A 105 -8.15 -4.10 -1.36
CA ALA A 105 -7.98 -2.91 -0.54
C ALA A 105 -8.13 -3.19 0.95
N LYS A 106 -7.17 -2.72 1.72
CA LYS A 106 -7.20 -2.69 3.19
C LYS A 106 -6.86 -1.29 3.66
N GLY A 107 -7.51 -0.86 4.73
CA GLY A 107 -7.25 0.46 5.26
C GLY A 107 -8.12 0.81 6.45
N TRP A 108 -7.87 1.99 6.95
CA TRP A 108 -8.59 2.57 8.07
C TRP A 108 -8.69 4.09 7.94
N SER A 109 -9.61 4.68 8.67
CA SER A 109 -9.69 6.11 8.86
C SER A 109 -9.55 6.46 10.33
N GLY A 110 -8.98 7.64 10.61
CA GLY A 110 -8.92 8.24 11.93
C GLY A 110 -9.54 9.62 11.88
N SER A 111 -10.48 9.93 12.78
CA SER A 111 -11.17 11.22 12.85
C SER A 111 -10.83 11.92 14.16
N GLY A 112 -10.43 13.16 14.08
CA GLY A 112 -10.08 13.99 15.25
C GLY A 112 -10.15 15.48 14.95
N THR A 113 -9.78 16.31 15.92
CA THR A 113 -9.87 17.78 15.82
C THR A 113 -9.00 18.37 14.70
N GLY A 114 -7.94 17.68 14.31
CA GLY A 114 -7.02 18.11 13.24
C GLY A 114 -7.42 17.70 11.84
N GLY A 115 -8.56 17.00 11.67
CA GLY A 115 -9.04 16.52 10.39
C GLY A 115 -9.30 15.02 10.37
N ILE A 116 -9.49 14.46 9.18
CA ILE A 116 -9.70 13.03 8.95
C ILE A 116 -8.49 12.47 8.21
N VAL A 117 -7.89 11.43 8.76
CA VAL A 117 -6.76 10.71 8.16
C VAL A 117 -7.27 9.40 7.56
N TYR A 118 -6.88 9.12 6.33
CA TYR A 118 -7.14 7.85 5.66
C TYR A 118 -5.82 7.19 5.31
N VAL A 119 -5.70 5.90 5.59
CA VAL A 119 -4.53 5.08 5.20
C VAL A 119 -5.04 3.83 4.51
N VAL A 120 -4.61 3.63 3.27
CA VAL A 120 -5.10 2.54 2.41
C VAL A 120 -3.92 1.91 1.67
N VAL A 121 -3.99 0.60 1.48
CA VAL A 121 -3.11 -0.17 0.60
C VAL A 121 -3.94 -1.12 -0.24
N ALA A 122 -3.59 -1.29 -1.51
CA ALA A 122 -4.23 -2.24 -2.40
C ALA A 122 -3.21 -2.80 -3.40
N GLU A 123 -3.47 -3.98 -3.97
CA GLU A 123 -2.69 -4.51 -5.07
C GLU A 123 -2.82 -3.60 -6.29
N SER A 124 -1.70 -3.30 -6.94
CA SER A 124 -1.62 -2.46 -8.13
C SER A 124 -0.82 -3.16 -9.22
N THR A 125 -1.35 -3.15 -10.43
CA THR A 125 -0.66 -3.64 -11.63
C THR A 125 0.09 -2.53 -12.37
N ALA A 126 -0.13 -1.27 -11.98
CA ALA A 126 0.50 -0.09 -12.57
C ALA A 126 1.43 0.58 -11.55
N GLY A 127 2.60 1.02 -12.02
CA GLY A 127 3.49 1.94 -11.29
C GLY A 127 3.14 3.39 -11.60
N LEU A 128 3.95 4.29 -11.05
CA LEU A 128 3.92 5.71 -11.40
C LEU A 128 4.45 5.90 -12.83
N ASP A 129 3.68 6.62 -13.66
CA ASP A 129 4.18 7.09 -14.94
C ASP A 129 4.95 8.40 -14.72
N PRO A 130 6.30 8.40 -14.90
CA PRO A 130 7.10 9.57 -14.64
C PRO A 130 6.85 10.73 -15.64
N GLU A 131 6.41 10.44 -16.87
CA GLU A 131 6.09 11.47 -17.86
C GLU A 131 4.79 12.18 -17.49
N VAL A 132 3.79 11.43 -17.04
CA VAL A 132 2.55 12.00 -16.53
C VAL A 132 2.81 12.82 -15.28
N ALA A 133 3.58 12.30 -14.32
CA ALA A 133 3.93 13.03 -13.10
C ALA A 133 4.66 14.35 -13.41
N ALA A 134 5.59 14.34 -14.35
CA ALA A 134 6.35 15.52 -14.74
C ALA A 134 5.49 16.57 -15.48
N SER A 135 4.47 16.13 -16.23
CA SER A 135 3.59 17.04 -16.99
C SER A 135 2.42 17.61 -16.19
N CYS A 136 2.08 17.01 -15.04
CA CYS A 136 0.91 17.30 -14.24
C CYS A 136 1.24 18.04 -12.94
N GLY A 137 2.03 19.11 -13.00
CA GLY A 137 2.39 19.90 -11.80
C GLY A 137 1.17 20.54 -11.11
N GLN A 138 0.17 20.94 -11.87
CA GLN A 138 -1.13 21.44 -11.40
C GLN A 138 -2.22 21.08 -12.40
N TRP A 139 -3.38 20.70 -11.89
CA TRP A 139 -4.54 20.32 -12.71
C TRP A 139 -5.84 20.46 -11.91
N THR A 140 -7.00 20.32 -12.58
CA THR A 140 -8.29 20.49 -11.93
C THR A 140 -9.14 19.23 -11.96
N LEU A 141 -10.04 19.12 -10.98
CA LEU A 141 -11.08 18.10 -10.88
C LEU A 141 -12.45 18.76 -10.86
N SER A 142 -13.44 18.09 -11.44
CA SER A 142 -14.83 18.52 -11.36
C SER A 142 -15.78 17.32 -11.24
N ALA A 143 -16.83 17.47 -10.42
CA ALA A 143 -17.92 16.51 -10.26
C ALA A 143 -19.19 17.24 -9.82
N GLY A 144 -20.16 17.37 -10.72
CA GLY A 144 -21.41 18.08 -10.41
C GLY A 144 -21.16 19.51 -9.94
N GLN A 145 -21.41 19.80 -8.67
CA GLN A 145 -21.19 21.12 -8.05
C GLN A 145 -19.85 21.24 -7.29
N ALA A 146 -19.03 20.20 -7.29
CA ALA A 146 -17.71 20.21 -6.71
C ALA A 146 -16.65 20.51 -7.76
N ASN A 147 -15.76 21.45 -7.45
CA ASN A 147 -14.60 21.80 -8.26
C ASN A 147 -13.37 21.82 -7.36
N GLY A 148 -12.23 21.38 -7.88
CA GLY A 148 -10.99 21.38 -7.12
C GLY A 148 -9.77 21.60 -7.98
N THR A 149 -8.72 22.10 -7.33
CA THR A 149 -7.38 22.23 -7.88
C THR A 149 -6.46 21.31 -7.14
N VAL A 150 -5.74 20.50 -7.89
CA VAL A 150 -4.68 19.63 -7.37
C VAL A 150 -3.33 20.21 -7.76
N THR A 151 -2.43 20.33 -6.81
CA THR A 151 -1.07 20.79 -7.01
C THR A 151 -0.11 19.71 -6.51
N MET A 152 0.85 19.32 -7.35
CA MET A 152 1.92 18.40 -6.93
C MET A 152 2.82 19.09 -5.91
N THR A 153 3.12 18.39 -4.84
CA THR A 153 3.99 18.86 -3.74
C THR A 153 5.18 17.93 -3.55
N ALA A 154 6.09 18.30 -2.64
CA ALA A 154 7.25 17.47 -2.34
C ALA A 154 6.83 16.17 -1.65
N ALA A 155 7.08 15.05 -2.30
CA ALA A 155 6.86 13.73 -1.74
C ALA A 155 8.06 13.26 -0.91
N PRO A 156 7.85 12.45 0.15
CA PRO A 156 8.93 11.92 0.95
C PRO A 156 9.70 10.85 0.16
N PRO A 157 11.04 10.83 0.25
CA PRO A 157 11.82 9.76 -0.35
C PRO A 157 11.62 8.46 0.44
N ILE A 158 11.14 7.41 -0.23
CA ILE A 158 10.99 6.08 0.35
C ILE A 158 11.84 5.09 -0.45
N LYS A 159 12.77 4.41 0.22
CA LYS A 159 13.67 3.45 -0.45
C LYS A 159 12.86 2.39 -1.20
N ASN A 160 13.21 2.11 -2.45
CA ASN A 160 12.54 1.13 -3.32
C ASN A 160 11.03 1.40 -3.46
N ALA A 161 10.64 2.66 -3.58
CA ALA A 161 9.28 3.07 -3.92
C ALA A 161 9.34 4.35 -4.76
N GLU A 162 8.40 4.49 -5.67
CA GLU A 162 8.10 5.76 -6.31
C GLU A 162 7.01 6.45 -5.49
N THR A 163 7.16 7.74 -5.26
CA THR A 163 6.24 8.51 -4.41
C THR A 163 5.80 9.78 -5.10
N ILE A 164 4.53 10.12 -4.90
CA ILE A 164 3.97 11.43 -5.29
C ILE A 164 3.22 12.01 -4.10
N ALA A 165 3.18 13.33 -4.04
CA ALA A 165 2.37 14.05 -3.06
C ALA A 165 1.56 15.15 -3.75
N MET A 166 0.33 15.35 -3.29
CA MET A 166 -0.64 16.26 -3.87
C MET A 166 -1.36 17.04 -2.77
N ALA A 167 -1.47 18.35 -2.96
CA ALA A 167 -2.36 19.20 -2.20
C ALA A 167 -3.60 19.48 -3.04
N THR A 168 -4.78 19.23 -2.50
CA THR A 168 -6.06 19.43 -3.18
C THR A 168 -6.90 20.46 -2.41
N VAL A 169 -7.38 21.47 -3.10
CA VAL A 169 -8.36 22.42 -2.56
C VAL A 169 -9.67 22.18 -3.30
N THR A 170 -10.74 21.88 -2.55
CA THR A 170 -12.06 21.61 -3.10
C THR A 170 -13.05 22.67 -2.67
N THR A 171 -13.86 23.15 -3.60
CA THR A 171 -15.03 24.01 -3.36
C THR A 171 -16.27 23.26 -3.83
N THR A 172 -17.27 23.14 -2.97
CA THR A 172 -18.55 22.53 -3.28
C THR A 172 -19.66 23.56 -3.05
N VAL A 173 -20.48 23.79 -4.09
CA VAL A 173 -21.67 24.65 -3.98
C VAL A 173 -22.83 23.78 -3.49
N VAL A 174 -23.35 24.08 -2.30
CA VAL A 174 -24.51 23.37 -1.72
C VAL A 174 -25.81 24.11 -2.06
N GLU A 175 -26.95 23.49 -1.73
CA GLU A 175 -28.26 24.10 -1.94
C GLU A 175 -28.31 25.51 -1.31
N GLY A 176 -28.88 26.47 -2.07
CA GLY A 176 -28.91 27.87 -1.67
C GLY A 176 -27.70 28.70 -2.09
N GLY A 177 -26.73 28.11 -2.79
CA GLY A 177 -25.55 28.81 -3.30
C GLY A 177 -24.43 29.03 -2.27
N THR A 178 -24.54 28.42 -1.11
CA THR A 178 -23.44 28.45 -0.11
C THR A 178 -22.27 27.59 -0.59
N GLU A 179 -21.07 28.11 -0.47
CA GLU A 179 -19.84 27.37 -0.76
C GLU A 179 -19.25 26.76 0.51
N THR A 180 -18.85 25.50 0.40
CA THR A 180 -18.03 24.81 1.40
C THR A 180 -16.66 24.52 0.82
N HIS A 181 -15.64 24.60 1.67
CA HIS A 181 -14.26 24.38 1.27
C HIS A 181 -13.68 23.22 2.06
N SER A 182 -12.85 22.42 1.40
CA SER A 182 -12.01 21.43 2.06
C SER A 182 -10.61 21.43 1.46
N HIS A 183 -9.65 20.99 2.25
CA HIS A 183 -8.27 20.79 1.84
C HIS A 183 -7.88 19.34 2.07
N ALA A 184 -7.08 18.77 1.17
CA ALA A 184 -6.54 17.44 1.36
C ALA A 184 -5.07 17.39 0.97
N ASP A 185 -4.23 16.85 1.85
CA ASP A 185 -2.86 16.46 1.56
C ASP A 185 -2.81 14.96 1.37
N THR A 186 -2.45 14.51 0.16
CA THR A 186 -2.43 13.08 -0.18
C THR A 186 -1.05 12.68 -0.68
N VAL A 187 -0.52 11.62 -0.09
CA VAL A 187 0.75 11.00 -0.50
C VAL A 187 0.47 9.59 -0.98
N THR A 188 0.94 9.24 -2.16
CA THR A 188 0.86 7.89 -2.71
C THR A 188 2.25 7.31 -2.88
N ALA A 189 2.44 6.07 -2.45
CA ALA A 189 3.65 5.29 -2.65
C ALA A 189 3.34 4.04 -3.47
N TYR A 190 4.07 3.84 -4.56
CA TYR A 190 4.04 2.62 -5.37
C TYR A 190 5.11 1.68 -4.82
N LEU A 191 4.64 0.64 -4.16
CA LEU A 191 5.42 -0.40 -3.52
C LEU A 191 5.33 -1.67 -4.38
N ASP A 192 6.25 -2.60 -4.24
CA ASP A 192 6.31 -3.84 -5.02
C ASP A 192 4.92 -4.50 -5.22
N GLY A 193 4.30 -4.29 -6.39
CA GLY A 193 2.97 -4.79 -6.75
C GLY A 193 1.80 -4.19 -5.96
N HIS A 194 1.98 -3.08 -5.23
CA HIS A 194 0.96 -2.42 -4.44
C HIS A 194 1.03 -0.89 -4.59
N ALA A 195 -0.10 -0.23 -4.43
CA ALA A 195 -0.16 1.20 -4.16
C ALA A 195 -0.73 1.43 -2.76
N ALA A 196 -0.05 2.28 -1.99
CA ALA A 196 -0.54 2.73 -0.71
C ALA A 196 -0.71 4.25 -0.74
N PHE A 197 -1.76 4.76 -0.09
CA PHE A 197 -1.90 6.19 0.08
C PHE A 197 -2.27 6.58 1.51
N VAL A 198 -1.80 7.75 1.90
CA VAL A 198 -2.24 8.49 3.09
C VAL A 198 -2.89 9.77 2.60
N SER A 199 -4.12 10.03 3.04
CA SER A 199 -4.82 11.29 2.75
C SER A 199 -5.27 11.92 4.04
N VAL A 200 -4.90 13.17 4.26
CA VAL A 200 -5.34 14.01 5.39
C VAL A 200 -6.32 15.02 4.83
N VAL A 201 -7.56 14.95 5.27
CA VAL A 201 -8.64 15.85 4.83
C VAL A 201 -8.99 16.80 5.97
N THR A 202 -8.95 18.09 5.69
CA THR A 202 -9.15 19.14 6.68
C THR A 202 -10.20 20.15 6.22
N ASP A 203 -10.82 20.82 7.19
CA ASP A 203 -11.73 21.93 6.99
C ASP A 203 -10.98 23.24 7.27
N PRO A 204 -10.70 24.08 6.26
CA PRO A 204 -10.03 25.35 6.44
C PRO A 204 -10.76 26.32 7.40
N GLY A 205 -12.07 26.11 7.60
CA GLY A 205 -12.89 26.88 8.56
C GLY A 205 -12.79 26.41 10.00
N SER A 206 -12.11 25.28 10.27
CA SER A 206 -11.96 24.74 11.62
C SER A 206 -11.14 25.68 12.51
N PRO A 207 -11.59 25.95 13.76
CA PRO A 207 -10.83 26.73 14.72
C PRO A 207 -9.66 25.95 15.37
N HIS A 208 -9.56 24.65 15.11
CA HIS A 208 -8.52 23.80 15.69
C HIS A 208 -7.28 23.71 14.78
N PRO A 209 -6.09 23.51 15.34
CA PRO A 209 -4.90 23.21 14.57
C PRO A 209 -5.15 21.99 13.68
N GLN A 210 -4.84 22.13 12.39
CA GLN A 210 -5.05 21.09 11.40
C GLN A 210 -3.77 20.28 11.20
N LEU A 211 -3.94 19.01 10.85
CA LEU A 211 -2.86 18.21 10.30
C LEU A 211 -2.50 18.74 8.89
N ASP A 212 -1.28 18.56 8.50
CA ASP A 212 -0.71 19.13 7.27
C ASP A 212 0.02 18.08 6.40
N ALA A 213 0.58 18.55 5.30
CA ALA A 213 1.39 17.74 4.39
C ALA A 213 2.60 17.07 5.07
N ALA A 214 3.19 17.71 6.08
CA ALA A 214 4.32 17.12 6.81
C ALA A 214 3.88 15.88 7.59
N PHE A 215 2.72 15.93 8.24
CA PHE A 215 2.13 14.78 8.90
C PHE A 215 1.80 13.66 7.90
N ALA A 216 1.16 13.99 6.76
CA ALA A 216 0.85 13.00 5.72
C ALA A 216 2.12 12.30 5.19
N ASN A 217 3.19 13.08 4.94
CA ASN A 217 4.48 12.57 4.50
C ASN A 217 5.12 11.62 5.53
N GLU A 218 5.15 12.03 6.81
CA GLU A 218 5.72 11.20 7.88
C GLU A 218 4.93 9.90 8.06
N LEU A 219 3.60 9.97 8.08
CA LEU A 219 2.75 8.80 8.22
C LEU A 219 2.91 7.83 7.03
N MET A 220 3.10 8.35 5.79
CA MET A 220 3.38 7.51 4.63
C MET A 220 4.71 6.77 4.76
N VAL A 221 5.77 7.42 5.24
CA VAL A 221 7.07 6.77 5.48
C VAL A 221 6.91 5.62 6.49
N LYS A 222 6.19 5.84 7.58
CA LYS A 222 5.90 4.82 8.60
C LYS A 222 5.03 3.70 8.03
N THR A 223 4.02 4.05 7.20
CA THR A 223 3.15 3.07 6.52
C THR A 223 3.96 2.16 5.61
N ALA A 224 4.81 2.70 4.76
CA ALA A 224 5.65 1.91 3.88
C ALA A 224 6.63 0.99 4.65
N ALA A 225 7.17 1.48 5.76
CA ALA A 225 8.02 0.67 6.64
C ALA A 225 7.23 -0.47 7.30
N ALA A 226 6.04 -0.19 7.81
CA ALA A 226 5.17 -1.20 8.43
C ALA A 226 4.75 -2.30 7.44
N LEU A 227 4.39 -1.92 6.21
CA LEU A 227 3.99 -2.86 5.17
C LEU A 227 5.12 -3.81 4.75
N ARG A 228 6.38 -3.40 4.87
CA ARG A 228 7.58 -4.21 4.53
C ARG A 228 8.06 -5.10 5.67
N GLY A 229 7.68 -4.85 6.91
CA GLY A 229 8.05 -5.63 8.07
C GLY A 229 9.15 -5.07 8.88
#